data_4bc49119f1d4c5b20e5756238c2e78ec
#
_entry.id   4bc49119f1d4c5b20e5756238c2e78ec
#
_cell.length_a   1.000
_cell.length_b   1.000
_cell.length_c   1.000
_cell.angle_alpha   90.00
_cell.angle_beta   90.00
_cell.angle_gamma   90.00
#
_symmetry.space_group_name_H-M   'P 1'
#
loop_
_entity.id
_entity.type
_entity.pdbx_description
1 polymer ?
#
loop_
_entity_poly.entity_id
_entity_poly.type
_entity_poly.pdbx_seq_one_letter_code
_entity_poly.pdbx_strand_id
1 'polypeptide(L)'
;MKKTTFICSLGFLFMFMACDTGDYDTNIHTHSSDMVNIAEQGKPARTDLAFITQQLTASYLTHVDDTSTTTSQKIVLLDSASLYVPLFSSLKPAGFTLPTATEATLFLTEYQDSYINLSVSSQMKSYLDTLVISDVVDYIVLTATINSDISLTDTEKVQLLFIVTYLSENDGDPIEDVTWSKKNIVAAVQGFSKSSANAVFNVALVKVAQ
;
A
#
# COMPACT_ATOMS: atom_id res chain seq x y z
N MET A 1 16.81 -34.24 -64.72
CA MET A 1 16.05 -33.57 -65.82
C MET A 1 15.21 -32.47 -65.21
N LYS A 2 15.41 -31.27 -65.83
CA LYS A 2 14.47 -30.08 -65.84
C LYS A 2 13.89 -29.61 -64.53
N LYS A 3 14.38 -28.48 -63.92
CA LYS A 3 14.02 -27.05 -64.15
C LYS A 3 12.50 -26.80 -64.07
N THR A 4 12.08 -25.99 -63.13
CA THR A 4 11.43 -24.71 -63.42
C THR A 4 11.36 -23.85 -62.22
N THR A 5 11.92 -22.66 -62.28
CA THR A 5 11.90 -21.51 -61.49
C THR A 5 10.49 -20.83 -61.61
N PHE A 6 9.89 -20.37 -60.54
CA PHE A 6 8.85 -19.36 -60.65
C PHE A 6 9.06 -18.27 -59.60
N ILE A 7 9.53 -17.15 -60.10
CA ILE A 7 9.61 -15.87 -59.38
C ILE A 7 8.23 -15.24 -59.48
N CYS A 8 7.61 -14.94 -58.38
CA CYS A 8 6.50 -14.00 -58.33
C CYS A 8 6.82 -12.92 -57.32
N SER A 9 7.33 -11.83 -57.84
CA SER A 9 7.41 -10.51 -57.22
C SER A 9 6.01 -9.96 -57.14
N LEU A 10 5.55 -9.56 -55.97
CA LEU A 10 4.47 -8.62 -55.89
C LEU A 10 4.68 -7.74 -54.68
N GLY A 11 4.82 -6.47 -54.97
CA GLY A 11 5.15 -5.39 -54.06
C GLY A 11 4.17 -5.21 -52.90
N PHE A 12 4.73 -5.02 -51.77
CA PHE A 12 3.97 -4.61 -50.59
C PHE A 12 4.08 -3.10 -50.45
N LEU A 13 2.96 -2.48 -50.65
CA LEU A 13 2.71 -1.07 -50.56
C LEU A 13 2.88 -0.64 -49.08
N PHE A 14 3.93 0.11 -48.80
CA PHE A 14 4.10 0.77 -47.50
C PHE A 14 3.09 1.89 -47.36
N MET A 15 2.01 1.64 -46.62
CA MET A 15 1.23 2.72 -46.01
C MET A 15 2.01 3.22 -44.81
N PHE A 16 2.69 4.32 -44.97
CA PHE A 16 3.16 5.16 -43.88
C PHE A 16 1.94 5.78 -43.23
N MET A 17 1.46 5.20 -42.14
CA MET A 17 0.67 5.95 -41.17
C MET A 17 1.67 6.83 -40.42
N ALA A 18 1.54 8.12 -40.65
CA ALA A 18 2.20 9.14 -39.86
C ALA A 18 1.73 8.98 -38.41
N CYS A 19 2.59 8.45 -37.55
CA CYS A 19 2.46 8.63 -36.13
C CYS A 19 2.85 10.08 -35.86
N ASP A 20 1.87 10.82 -35.37
CA ASP A 20 2.04 12.14 -34.80
C ASP A 20 3.04 12.01 -33.66
N THR A 21 4.23 12.57 -33.87
CA THR A 21 5.24 12.69 -32.81
C THR A 21 4.80 13.85 -31.92
N GLY A 22 3.92 13.52 -30.98
CA GLY A 22 3.70 14.41 -29.86
C GLY A 22 5.03 14.66 -29.15
N ASP A 23 5.47 15.90 -29.16
CA ASP A 23 6.60 16.43 -28.43
C ASP A 23 6.52 15.97 -26.96
N TYR A 24 7.36 15.03 -26.59
CA TYR A 24 7.65 14.78 -25.18
C TYR A 24 8.53 15.92 -24.68
N ASP A 25 7.85 16.96 -24.22
CA ASP A 25 8.48 18.02 -23.48
C ASP A 25 9.06 17.41 -22.19
N THR A 26 10.38 17.17 -22.20
CA THR A 26 11.15 16.76 -21.03
C THR A 26 11.32 17.94 -20.08
N ASN A 27 10.22 18.49 -19.59
CA ASN A 27 10.22 19.31 -18.41
C ASN A 27 10.20 18.38 -17.21
N ILE A 28 11.40 18.07 -16.71
CA ILE A 28 11.59 17.61 -15.33
C ILE A 28 11.24 18.78 -14.42
N HIS A 29 9.97 19.08 -14.33
CA HIS A 29 9.45 19.82 -13.20
C HIS A 29 9.46 18.84 -12.02
N THR A 30 10.26 19.15 -11.03
CA THR A 30 10.10 18.69 -9.66
C THR A 30 8.65 18.90 -9.25
N HIS A 31 7.79 17.95 -9.57
CA HIS A 31 6.43 17.92 -9.07
C HIS A 31 6.48 17.51 -7.60
N SER A 32 6.47 18.52 -6.75
CA SER A 32 5.78 18.45 -5.48
C SER A 32 4.36 17.96 -5.79
N SER A 33 4.14 16.68 -5.50
CA SER A 33 2.89 16.00 -5.18
C SER A 33 1.58 16.64 -5.69
N ASP A 34 1.33 16.58 -6.99
CA ASP A 34 -0.05 16.48 -7.46
C ASP A 34 -0.38 14.99 -7.65
N MET A 35 -0.87 14.37 -6.57
CA MET A 35 -1.44 13.03 -6.64
C MET A 35 -2.64 13.07 -7.57
N VAL A 36 -2.53 12.39 -8.71
CA VAL A 36 -3.66 12.14 -9.59
C VAL A 36 -4.63 11.25 -8.82
N ASN A 37 -5.65 11.87 -8.25
CA ASN A 37 -6.77 11.23 -7.60
C ASN A 37 -7.62 10.50 -8.64
N ILE A 38 -7.29 9.27 -8.95
CA ILE A 38 -8.22 8.37 -9.62
C ILE A 38 -9.07 7.76 -8.50
N ALA A 39 -10.11 8.49 -8.10
CA ALA A 39 -11.12 7.93 -7.21
C ALA A 39 -11.91 6.87 -7.99
N GLU A 40 -11.73 5.62 -7.68
CA GLU A 40 -12.73 4.60 -8.03
C GLU A 40 -14.03 4.95 -7.31
N GLN A 41 -15.15 4.75 -7.98
CA GLN A 41 -16.46 5.18 -7.47
C GLN A 41 -16.74 4.50 -6.12
N GLY A 42 -16.77 5.28 -5.04
CA GLY A 42 -17.02 4.79 -3.67
C GLY A 42 -15.79 4.60 -2.79
N LYS A 43 -14.55 4.78 -3.31
CA LYS A 43 -13.32 4.67 -2.52
C LYS A 43 -12.61 6.01 -2.37
N PRO A 44 -11.94 6.28 -1.24
CA PRO A 44 -11.12 7.48 -1.08
C PRO A 44 -9.96 7.49 -2.06
N ALA A 45 -9.41 8.68 -2.30
CA ALA A 45 -8.19 8.82 -3.08
C ALA A 45 -7.05 8.03 -2.44
N ARG A 46 -6.33 7.29 -3.27
CA ARG A 46 -5.23 6.42 -2.83
C ARG A 46 -4.08 7.25 -2.28
N THR A 47 -3.58 6.93 -1.08
CA THR A 47 -2.38 7.52 -0.54
C THR A 47 -1.13 6.79 -1.05
N ASP A 48 -0.01 7.51 -1.18
CA ASP A 48 1.26 6.88 -1.59
C ASP A 48 1.64 5.70 -0.70
N LEU A 49 1.41 5.81 0.62
CA LEU A 49 1.76 4.75 1.57
C LEU A 49 0.91 3.48 1.38
N ALA A 50 -0.39 3.61 1.12
CA ALA A 50 -1.25 2.46 0.82
C ALA A 50 -0.82 1.76 -0.47
N PHE A 51 -0.50 2.54 -1.50
CA PHE A 51 0.04 2.02 -2.76
C PHE A 51 1.37 1.26 -2.56
N ILE A 52 2.32 1.85 -1.81
CA ILE A 52 3.60 1.21 -1.50
C ILE A 52 3.37 -0.09 -0.72
N THR A 53 2.41 -0.12 0.21
CA THR A 53 2.05 -1.32 0.96
C THR A 53 1.55 -2.43 0.04
N GLN A 54 0.68 -2.11 -0.91
CA GLN A 54 0.19 -3.07 -1.89
C GLN A 54 1.31 -3.58 -2.80
N GLN A 55 2.19 -2.69 -3.26
CA GLN A 55 3.35 -3.09 -4.07
C GLN A 55 4.27 -4.04 -3.29
N LEU A 56 4.51 -3.76 -2.00
CA LEU A 56 5.34 -4.60 -1.16
C LEU A 56 4.71 -5.98 -0.96
N THR A 57 3.42 -6.04 -0.69
CA THR A 57 2.69 -7.31 -0.59
C THR A 57 2.69 -8.09 -1.91
N ALA A 58 2.43 -7.42 -3.03
CA ALA A 58 2.46 -8.04 -4.35
C ALA A 58 3.87 -8.56 -4.71
N SER A 59 4.91 -7.80 -4.36
CA SER A 59 6.30 -8.22 -4.53
C SER A 59 6.61 -9.48 -3.73
N TYR A 60 6.15 -9.55 -2.47
CA TYR A 60 6.29 -10.77 -1.66
C TYR A 60 5.64 -11.98 -2.35
N LEU A 61 4.37 -11.86 -2.73
CA LEU A 61 3.63 -12.94 -3.39
C LEU A 61 4.24 -13.38 -4.73
N THR A 62 4.96 -12.49 -5.40
CA THR A 62 5.56 -12.78 -6.72
C THR A 62 6.95 -13.40 -6.62
N HIS A 63 7.75 -12.98 -5.64
CA HIS A 63 9.18 -13.30 -5.58
C HIS A 63 9.56 -14.25 -4.44
N VAL A 64 8.63 -14.53 -3.53
CA VAL A 64 8.87 -15.37 -2.37
C VAL A 64 8.06 -16.65 -2.49
N ASP A 65 8.76 -17.79 -2.51
CA ASP A 65 8.13 -19.09 -2.30
C ASP A 65 7.98 -19.28 -0.77
N ASP A 66 6.84 -18.85 -0.24
CA ASP A 66 6.63 -18.80 1.20
C ASP A 66 6.24 -20.16 1.76
N THR A 67 7.26 -20.90 2.15
CA THR A 67 7.14 -22.12 2.97
C THR A 67 7.35 -21.83 4.46
N SER A 68 7.46 -20.55 4.84
CA SER A 68 7.80 -20.14 6.20
C SER A 68 6.66 -20.40 7.18
N THR A 69 7.01 -20.86 8.36
CA THR A 69 6.07 -21.12 9.45
C THR A 69 6.20 -20.14 10.61
N THR A 70 7.24 -19.29 10.59
CA THR A 70 7.54 -18.39 11.71
C THR A 70 7.48 -16.92 11.30
N THR A 71 7.03 -16.07 12.22
CA THR A 71 7.03 -14.61 12.05
C THR A 71 8.40 -14.05 11.69
N SER A 72 9.47 -14.56 12.33
CA SER A 72 10.83 -14.10 12.03
C SER A 72 11.22 -14.38 10.57
N GLN A 73 10.87 -15.55 10.04
CA GLN A 73 11.12 -15.89 8.63
C GLN A 73 10.33 -14.99 7.70
N LYS A 74 9.04 -14.73 7.98
CA LYS A 74 8.21 -13.84 7.16
C LYS A 74 8.75 -12.40 7.13
N ILE A 75 9.28 -11.90 8.25
CA ILE A 75 9.94 -10.58 8.32
C ILE A 75 11.13 -10.53 7.36
N VAL A 76 12.01 -11.53 7.40
CA VAL A 76 13.20 -11.60 6.53
C VAL A 76 12.82 -11.73 5.05
N LEU A 77 11.82 -12.56 4.74
CA LEU A 77 11.34 -12.75 3.38
C LEU A 77 10.67 -11.48 2.83
N LEU A 78 9.88 -10.79 3.64
CA LEU A 78 9.26 -9.53 3.26
C LEU A 78 10.32 -8.42 3.04
N ASP A 79 11.37 -8.37 3.86
CA ASP A 79 12.48 -7.44 3.62
C ASP A 79 13.21 -7.77 2.31
N SER A 80 13.44 -9.05 2.02
CA SER A 80 14.02 -9.47 0.73
C SER A 80 13.14 -9.06 -0.45
N ALA A 81 11.81 -9.22 -0.35
CA ALA A 81 10.86 -8.78 -1.37
C ALA A 81 10.86 -7.25 -1.52
N SER A 82 11.16 -6.51 -0.46
CA SER A 82 11.21 -5.05 -0.47
C SER A 82 12.26 -4.47 -1.41
N LEU A 83 13.29 -5.24 -1.76
CA LEU A 83 14.33 -4.83 -2.72
C LEU A 83 13.78 -4.61 -4.14
N TYR A 84 12.65 -5.22 -4.47
CA TYR A 84 11.97 -5.06 -5.76
C TYR A 84 10.95 -3.91 -5.76
N VAL A 85 10.86 -3.14 -4.67
CA VAL A 85 9.93 -2.00 -4.53
C VAL A 85 10.73 -0.70 -4.31
N PRO A 86 11.14 -0.01 -5.39
CA PRO A 86 11.98 1.20 -5.29
C PRO A 86 11.35 2.31 -4.44
N LEU A 87 10.01 2.46 -4.51
CA LEU A 87 9.29 3.46 -3.69
C LEU A 87 9.42 3.15 -2.20
N PHE A 88 9.38 1.88 -1.79
CA PHE A 88 9.61 1.51 -0.41
C PHE A 88 11.06 1.76 0.01
N SER A 89 12.01 1.47 -0.86
CA SER A 89 13.44 1.75 -0.61
C SER A 89 13.70 3.24 -0.38
N SER A 90 13.06 4.12 -1.15
CA SER A 90 13.18 5.57 -0.96
C SER A 90 12.44 6.09 0.29
N LEU A 91 11.47 5.35 0.79
CA LEU A 91 10.74 5.69 2.02
C LEU A 91 11.55 5.36 3.29
N LYS A 92 12.52 4.43 3.22
CA LYS A 92 13.33 4.00 4.37
C LYS A 92 14.20 5.15 4.88
N PRO A 93 14.08 5.59 6.16
CA PRO A 93 15.02 6.54 6.75
C PRO A 93 16.37 5.86 7.00
N ALA A 94 17.43 6.67 7.19
CA ALA A 94 18.79 6.18 7.46
C ALA A 94 18.87 5.21 8.68
N GLY A 95 17.97 5.35 9.65
CA GLY A 95 17.87 4.48 10.83
C GLY A 95 16.78 3.41 10.74
N PHE A 96 16.32 3.05 9.54
CA PHE A 96 15.29 2.04 9.39
C PHE A 96 15.74 0.69 9.99
N THR A 97 14.88 0.12 10.83
CA THR A 97 15.08 -1.22 11.40
C THR A 97 13.82 -2.05 11.20
N LEU A 98 13.99 -3.31 10.88
CA LEU A 98 12.88 -4.26 10.80
C LEU A 98 12.22 -4.44 12.18
N PRO A 99 10.92 -4.76 12.23
CA PRO A 99 10.30 -5.17 13.47
C PRO A 99 10.93 -6.49 13.93
N THR A 100 11.10 -6.64 15.23
CA THR A 100 11.43 -7.95 15.84
C THR A 100 10.19 -8.85 15.82
N ALA A 101 10.38 -10.17 15.98
CA ALA A 101 9.25 -11.08 16.11
C ALA A 101 8.36 -10.72 17.31
N THR A 102 8.95 -10.28 18.42
CA THR A 102 8.21 -9.82 19.61
C THR A 102 7.38 -8.57 19.31
N GLU A 103 7.91 -7.60 18.59
CA GLU A 103 7.12 -6.44 18.17
C GLU A 103 5.99 -6.85 17.23
N ALA A 104 6.23 -7.79 16.33
CA ALA A 104 5.21 -8.28 15.40
C ALA A 104 4.07 -9.04 16.12
N THR A 105 4.30 -9.70 17.25
CA THR A 105 3.23 -10.35 18.00
C THR A 105 2.17 -9.36 18.48
N LEU A 106 2.54 -8.11 18.75
CA LEU A 106 1.62 -7.07 19.21
C LEU A 106 0.49 -6.78 18.20
N PHE A 107 0.74 -6.91 16.91
CA PHE A 107 -0.27 -6.69 15.88
C PHE A 107 -0.74 -7.97 15.16
N LEU A 108 -0.01 -9.09 15.27
CA LEU A 108 -0.42 -10.34 14.66
C LEU A 108 -1.31 -11.19 15.57
N THR A 109 -0.96 -11.29 16.85
CA THR A 109 -1.61 -12.18 17.82
C THR A 109 -2.19 -11.47 19.04
N GLU A 110 -1.52 -10.42 19.54
CA GLU A 110 -1.93 -9.66 20.74
C GLU A 110 -2.67 -8.35 20.37
N TYR A 111 -3.17 -8.26 19.13
CA TYR A 111 -3.76 -7.05 18.57
C TYR A 111 -4.95 -6.49 19.36
N GLN A 112 -5.69 -7.31 20.09
CA GLN A 112 -6.85 -6.86 20.88
C GLN A 112 -6.41 -5.98 22.04
N ASP A 113 -5.48 -6.45 22.85
CA ASP A 113 -4.94 -5.70 23.98
C ASP A 113 -4.12 -4.49 23.47
N SER A 114 -3.36 -4.70 22.41
CA SER A 114 -2.60 -3.62 21.77
C SER A 114 -3.50 -2.52 21.23
N TYR A 115 -4.65 -2.84 20.63
CA TYR A 115 -5.64 -1.88 20.14
C TYR A 115 -6.25 -1.04 21.28
N ILE A 116 -6.60 -1.68 22.41
CA ILE A 116 -7.14 -0.99 23.58
C ILE A 116 -6.12 0.01 24.14
N ASN A 117 -4.84 -0.37 24.13
CA ASN A 117 -3.73 0.38 24.72
C ASN A 117 -2.96 1.23 23.71
N LEU A 118 -3.54 1.54 22.52
CA LEU A 118 -2.90 2.41 21.55
C LEU A 118 -2.56 3.77 22.14
N SER A 119 -1.30 4.18 21.99
CA SER A 119 -0.83 5.50 22.42
C SER A 119 -1.09 6.55 21.32
N VAL A 120 -2.34 6.97 21.20
CA VAL A 120 -2.80 7.98 20.24
C VAL A 120 -3.69 9.00 20.97
N SER A 121 -3.95 10.16 20.36
CA SER A 121 -4.89 11.13 20.94
C SER A 121 -6.31 10.55 21.03
N SER A 122 -7.14 11.09 21.90
CA SER A 122 -8.56 10.70 22.02
C SER A 122 -9.32 10.96 20.73
N GLN A 123 -8.95 12.02 19.99
CA GLN A 123 -9.56 12.35 18.71
C GLN A 123 -9.21 11.32 17.66
N MET A 124 -7.93 10.99 17.51
CA MET A 124 -7.48 9.94 16.59
C MET A 124 -8.13 8.58 16.96
N LYS A 125 -8.20 8.26 18.26
CA LYS A 125 -8.84 7.02 18.73
C LYS A 125 -10.30 6.93 18.32
N SER A 126 -11.05 8.04 18.39
CA SER A 126 -12.45 8.09 17.96
C SER A 126 -12.62 7.71 16.47
N TYR A 127 -11.73 8.18 15.60
CA TYR A 127 -11.74 7.79 14.19
C TYR A 127 -11.40 6.30 13.98
N LEU A 128 -10.40 5.80 14.70
CA LEU A 128 -10.04 4.38 14.65
C LEU A 128 -11.18 3.48 15.16
N ASP A 129 -11.89 3.90 16.21
CA ASP A 129 -13.06 3.17 16.72
C ASP A 129 -14.19 3.13 15.68
N THR A 130 -14.40 4.20 14.91
CA THR A 130 -15.38 4.21 13.82
C THR A 130 -15.06 3.13 12.76
N LEU A 131 -13.78 2.93 12.43
CA LEU A 131 -13.34 1.91 11.47
C LEU A 131 -13.54 0.47 11.96
N VAL A 132 -13.67 0.27 13.27
CA VAL A 132 -13.78 -1.06 13.89
C VAL A 132 -15.20 -1.42 14.27
N ILE A 133 -16.01 -0.41 14.65
CA ILE A 133 -17.34 -0.64 15.24
C ILE A 133 -18.46 -0.55 14.20
N SER A 134 -18.26 0.23 13.13
CA SER A 134 -19.30 0.44 12.13
C SER A 134 -19.39 -0.74 11.18
N ASP A 135 -20.59 -1.31 11.04
CA ASP A 135 -20.87 -2.37 10.06
C ASP A 135 -20.70 -1.89 8.61
N VAL A 136 -20.90 -0.60 8.38
CA VAL A 136 -20.71 0.06 7.08
C VAL A 136 -19.96 1.37 7.30
N VAL A 137 -18.80 1.51 6.68
CA VAL A 137 -17.99 2.73 6.72
C VAL A 137 -18.08 3.46 5.38
N ASP A 138 -18.54 4.71 5.41
CA ASP A 138 -18.39 5.60 4.25
C ASP A 138 -16.98 6.21 4.26
N TYR A 139 -16.06 5.55 3.58
CA TYR A 139 -14.66 5.95 3.54
C TYR A 139 -14.44 7.33 2.89
N ILE A 140 -15.32 7.76 1.96
CA ILE A 140 -15.22 9.07 1.31
C ILE A 140 -15.57 10.17 2.32
N VAL A 141 -16.70 10.02 3.02
CA VAL A 141 -17.13 10.96 4.06
C VAL A 141 -16.12 10.99 5.19
N LEU A 142 -15.62 9.83 5.62
CA LEU A 142 -14.61 9.72 6.67
C LEU A 142 -13.31 10.45 6.29
N THR A 143 -12.82 10.24 5.07
CA THR A 143 -11.64 10.95 4.53
C THR A 143 -11.83 12.46 4.53
N ALA A 144 -12.98 12.94 4.05
CA ALA A 144 -13.28 14.38 4.04
C ALA A 144 -13.35 14.96 5.46
N THR A 145 -13.93 14.22 6.40
CA THR A 145 -14.04 14.62 7.81
C THR A 145 -12.66 14.71 8.46
N ILE A 146 -11.78 13.71 8.27
CA ILE A 146 -10.41 13.72 8.79
C ILE A 146 -9.63 14.93 8.26
N ASN A 147 -9.72 15.20 6.96
CA ASN A 147 -9.00 16.33 6.34
C ASN A 147 -9.44 17.69 6.91
N SER A 148 -10.73 17.85 7.19
CA SER A 148 -11.30 19.10 7.69
C SER A 148 -11.18 19.26 9.22
N ASP A 149 -10.86 18.21 9.95
CA ASP A 149 -10.79 18.25 11.42
C ASP A 149 -9.54 19.02 11.89
N ILE A 150 -9.79 20.19 12.49
CA ILE A 150 -8.73 21.07 13.01
C ILE A 150 -8.17 20.61 14.36
N SER A 151 -8.79 19.64 15.01
CA SER A 151 -8.31 19.07 16.29
C SER A 151 -7.25 17.99 16.10
N LEU A 152 -7.11 17.46 14.88
CA LEU A 152 -6.06 16.54 14.49
C LEU A 152 -4.80 17.29 14.05
N THR A 153 -3.65 16.80 14.47
CA THR A 153 -2.37 17.25 13.92
C THR A 153 -2.18 16.75 12.49
N ASP A 154 -1.33 17.40 11.69
CA ASP A 154 -1.03 16.96 10.33
C ASP A 154 -0.47 15.52 10.31
N THR A 155 0.33 15.16 11.32
CA THR A 155 0.84 13.80 11.47
C THR A 155 -0.27 12.78 11.70
N GLU A 156 -1.23 13.06 12.56
CA GLU A 156 -2.38 12.19 12.81
C GLU A 156 -3.26 12.05 11.57
N LYS A 157 -3.47 13.14 10.81
CA LYS A 157 -4.18 13.10 9.54
C LYS A 157 -3.50 12.15 8.54
N VAL A 158 -2.19 12.24 8.37
CA VAL A 158 -1.43 11.33 7.50
C VAL A 158 -1.59 9.88 7.94
N GLN A 159 -1.49 9.60 9.23
CA GLN A 159 -1.65 8.25 9.76
C GLN A 159 -3.07 7.70 9.54
N LEU A 160 -4.09 8.50 9.87
CA LEU A 160 -5.49 8.11 9.66
C LEU A 160 -5.82 7.91 8.18
N LEU A 161 -5.38 8.82 7.30
CA LEU A 161 -5.62 8.71 5.87
C LEU A 161 -4.96 7.46 5.28
N PHE A 162 -3.74 7.11 5.72
CA PHE A 162 -3.12 5.85 5.34
C PHE A 162 -3.97 4.64 5.74
N ILE A 163 -4.40 4.59 7.02
CA ILE A 163 -5.19 3.48 7.54
C ILE A 163 -6.53 3.38 6.79
N VAL A 164 -7.25 4.50 6.67
CA VAL A 164 -8.55 4.58 5.98
C VAL A 164 -8.43 4.12 4.54
N THR A 165 -7.43 4.62 3.81
CA THR A 165 -7.21 4.25 2.40
C THR A 165 -6.88 2.77 2.28
N TYR A 166 -5.96 2.26 3.10
CA TYR A 166 -5.57 0.86 3.04
C TYR A 166 -6.75 -0.09 3.35
N LEU A 167 -7.54 0.22 4.39
CA LEU A 167 -8.73 -0.56 4.72
C LEU A 167 -9.77 -0.51 3.60
N SER A 168 -10.05 0.68 3.04
CA SER A 168 -11.04 0.82 1.97
C SER A 168 -10.67 0.08 0.68
N GLU A 169 -9.40 -0.03 0.36
CA GLU A 169 -8.92 -0.74 -0.84
C GLU A 169 -9.01 -2.27 -0.69
N ASN A 170 -9.10 -2.75 0.53
CA ASN A 170 -9.24 -4.17 0.84
C ASN A 170 -10.64 -4.52 1.39
N ASP A 171 -11.56 -3.54 1.44
CA ASP A 171 -12.95 -3.74 1.86
C ASP A 171 -13.70 -4.63 0.84
N GLY A 172 -14.32 -5.69 1.32
CA GLY A 172 -15.03 -6.67 0.49
C GLY A 172 -14.31 -8.00 0.29
N ASP A 173 -13.13 -8.20 0.86
CA ASP A 173 -12.58 -9.55 1.03
C ASP A 173 -13.32 -10.25 2.19
N PRO A 174 -14.01 -11.39 1.98
CA PRO A 174 -14.79 -12.05 3.02
C PRO A 174 -13.98 -12.53 4.23
N ILE A 175 -12.65 -12.38 4.21
CA ILE A 175 -11.74 -12.65 5.33
C ILE A 175 -11.58 -11.41 6.22
N GLU A 176 -12.06 -10.25 5.78
CA GLU A 176 -11.85 -8.96 6.46
C GLU A 176 -12.94 -8.70 7.49
N ASP A 177 -12.74 -9.31 8.64
CA ASP A 177 -13.53 -9.03 9.84
C ASP A 177 -12.89 -7.91 10.69
N VAL A 178 -13.56 -7.58 11.78
CA VAL A 178 -13.07 -6.64 12.80
C VAL A 178 -11.64 -6.98 13.28
N THR A 179 -11.27 -8.26 13.25
CA THR A 179 -9.95 -8.78 13.61
C THR A 179 -8.87 -8.25 12.68
N TRP A 180 -9.14 -8.32 11.38
CA TRP A 180 -8.21 -7.86 10.35
C TRP A 180 -8.01 -6.33 10.44
N SER A 181 -9.10 -5.57 10.56
CA SER A 181 -9.03 -4.11 10.72
C SER A 181 -8.20 -3.72 11.95
N LYS A 182 -8.43 -4.35 13.11
CA LYS A 182 -7.64 -4.08 14.33
C LYS A 182 -6.17 -4.41 14.15
N LYS A 183 -5.83 -5.54 13.52
CA LYS A 183 -4.43 -5.90 13.25
C LYS A 183 -3.72 -4.84 12.42
N ASN A 184 -4.34 -4.39 11.33
CA ASN A 184 -3.78 -3.37 10.45
C ASN A 184 -3.67 -2.00 11.13
N ILE A 185 -4.65 -1.60 11.93
CA ILE A 185 -4.59 -0.37 12.71
C ILE A 185 -3.41 -0.40 13.70
N VAL A 186 -3.28 -1.49 14.47
CA VAL A 186 -2.18 -1.64 15.43
C VAL A 186 -0.83 -1.64 14.72
N ALA A 187 -0.71 -2.39 13.63
CA ALA A 187 0.50 -2.46 12.81
C ALA A 187 0.92 -1.08 12.26
N ALA A 188 -0.05 -0.32 11.73
CA ALA A 188 0.18 1.03 11.22
C ALA A 188 0.62 1.98 12.32
N VAL A 189 -0.13 2.08 13.42
CA VAL A 189 0.16 3.01 14.53
C VAL A 189 1.52 2.70 15.16
N GLN A 190 1.83 1.44 15.43
CA GLN A 190 3.13 1.04 15.96
C GLN A 190 4.26 1.33 14.96
N GLY A 191 4.02 1.10 13.68
CA GLY A 191 4.98 1.43 12.64
C GLY A 191 5.27 2.93 12.58
N PHE A 192 4.24 3.77 12.59
CA PHE A 192 4.38 5.23 12.58
C PHE A 192 5.12 5.79 13.80
N SER A 193 5.09 5.10 14.93
CA SER A 193 5.90 5.50 16.09
C SER A 193 7.42 5.49 15.78
N LYS A 194 7.83 4.76 14.74
CA LYS A 194 9.22 4.71 14.25
C LYS A 194 9.40 5.49 12.94
N SER A 195 8.63 5.15 11.91
CA SER A 195 8.64 5.84 10.62
C SER A 195 7.47 5.40 9.73
N SER A 196 7.19 6.14 8.65
CA SER A 196 6.24 5.73 7.61
C SER A 196 6.64 4.40 6.94
N ALA A 197 7.95 4.16 6.76
CA ALA A 197 8.44 2.89 6.22
C ALA A 197 8.10 1.70 7.13
N ASN A 198 8.22 1.89 8.47
CA ASN A 198 7.83 0.87 9.42
C ASN A 198 6.31 0.63 9.40
N ALA A 199 5.48 1.67 9.25
CA ALA A 199 4.04 1.52 9.13
C ALA A 199 3.66 0.68 7.89
N VAL A 200 4.21 1.02 6.73
CA VAL A 200 4.03 0.27 5.48
C VAL A 200 4.49 -1.19 5.63
N PHE A 201 5.67 -1.40 6.20
CA PHE A 201 6.21 -2.74 6.39
C PHE A 201 5.35 -3.59 7.33
N ASN A 202 4.94 -3.03 8.47
CA ASN A 202 4.13 -3.76 9.45
C ASN A 202 2.76 -4.14 8.89
N VAL A 203 2.10 -3.23 8.15
CA VAL A 203 0.80 -3.50 7.51
C VAL A 203 0.95 -4.57 6.41
N ALA A 204 2.00 -4.50 5.58
CA ALA A 204 2.30 -5.56 4.63
C ALA A 204 2.56 -6.92 5.31
N LEU A 205 3.26 -6.91 6.47
CA LEU A 205 3.50 -8.13 7.25
C LEU A 205 2.20 -8.74 7.78
N VAL A 206 1.20 -7.94 8.19
CA VAL A 206 -0.13 -8.45 8.55
C VAL A 206 -0.74 -9.24 7.39
N LYS A 207 -0.67 -8.70 6.17
CA LYS A 207 -1.27 -9.35 4.97
C LYS A 207 -0.57 -10.67 4.61
N VAL A 208 0.75 -10.71 4.65
CA VAL A 208 1.52 -11.92 4.29
C VAL A 208 1.60 -12.95 5.42
N ALA A 209 1.16 -12.62 6.63
CA ALA A 209 1.13 -13.52 7.78
C ALA A 209 -0.23 -14.24 7.95
N GLN A 210 -1.20 -13.90 7.12
CA GLN A 210 -2.49 -14.61 7.05
C GLN A 210 -2.31 -15.94 6.31
#